data_9e2e8e6bfd2a2d7e5c4e1ab0d13fdc6b
#
_entry.id   9e2e8e6bfd2a2d7e5c4e1ab0d13fdc6b
#
_cell.length_a   1.000
_cell.length_b   1.000
_cell.length_c   1.000
_cell.angle_alpha   90.00
_cell.angle_beta   90.00
_cell.angle_gamma   90.00
#
_symmetry.space_group_name_H-M   'P 1'
#
loop_
_entity.id
_entity.type
_entity.pdbx_description
1 polymer ?
#
loop_
_entity_poly.entity_id
_entity_poly.type
_entity_poly.pdbx_seq_one_letter_code
_entity_poly.pdbx_strand_id
1 'polypeptide(L)'
;MGPYRVWFKNEDFPGLAMSRSIGDRLAHRVGVSDIPEIKEFNIEENTPLAVVLASDGVWEFMSNEEVSEIIYRFEDNKDANLCAKKIVERARQIWEKSGYAIDDITCVVVFFKEN
;
A
#
# COMPACT_ATOMS: atom_id res chain seq x y z
N MET A 1 0.36 21.84 0.97
CA MET A 1 0.46 21.48 2.39
C MET A 1 0.78 19.99 2.41
N GLY A 2 1.87 19.56 2.99
CA GLY A 2 2.24 18.14 3.06
C GLY A 2 1.44 17.37 4.12
N PRO A 3 1.58 16.03 4.22
CA PRO A 3 0.93 15.22 5.24
C PRO A 3 1.41 15.60 6.65
N TYR A 4 0.58 15.28 7.66
CA TYR A 4 1.00 15.38 9.06
C TYR A 4 2.19 14.45 9.31
N ARG A 5 3.17 14.93 10.07
CA ARG A 5 4.39 14.20 10.40
C ARG A 5 4.69 14.27 11.88
N VAL A 6 5.39 13.26 12.39
CA VAL A 6 5.88 13.23 13.78
C VAL A 6 7.26 13.85 13.84
N TRP A 7 7.46 14.75 14.80
CA TRP A 7 8.70 15.49 14.98
C TRP A 7 9.11 15.50 16.45
N PHE A 8 10.39 15.58 16.73
CA PHE A 8 10.83 16.04 18.04
C PHE A 8 10.47 17.50 18.22
N LYS A 9 10.19 17.89 19.46
CA LYS A 9 9.87 19.29 19.77
C LYS A 9 11.05 20.19 19.42
N ASN A 10 10.80 21.19 18.54
CA ASN A 10 11.77 22.16 18.04
C ASN A 10 12.91 21.56 17.17
N GLU A 11 12.69 20.42 16.51
CA GLU A 11 13.66 19.76 15.65
C GLU A 11 13.02 19.35 14.31
N ASP A 12 13.83 19.23 13.26
CA ASP A 12 13.39 18.89 11.90
C ASP A 12 13.54 17.38 11.61
N PHE A 13 13.45 16.55 12.64
CA PHE A 13 13.47 15.09 12.53
C PHE A 13 12.55 14.44 13.59
N PRO A 14 12.13 13.18 13.44
CA PRO A 14 12.38 12.27 12.30
C PRO A 14 11.56 12.60 11.05
N GLY A 15 10.50 13.40 11.12
CA GLY A 15 9.68 13.75 9.98
C GLY A 15 8.85 12.61 9.39
N LEU A 16 8.53 11.59 10.18
CA LEU A 16 7.79 10.41 9.75
C LEU A 16 6.31 10.70 9.59
N ALA A 17 5.72 10.35 8.44
CA ALA A 17 4.30 10.54 8.14
C ALA A 17 3.43 9.31 8.49
N MET A 18 3.94 8.40 9.30
CA MET A 18 3.25 7.18 9.73
C MET A 18 3.16 7.13 11.25
N SER A 19 2.10 6.51 11.78
CA SER A 19 1.88 6.30 13.21
C SER A 19 2.50 4.99 13.73
N ARG A 20 2.88 4.08 12.82
CA ARG A 20 3.48 2.78 13.15
C ARG A 20 4.63 2.46 12.22
N SER A 21 5.69 1.90 12.80
CA SER A 21 6.83 1.38 12.03
C SER A 21 7.64 0.38 12.84
N ILE A 22 8.34 -0.51 12.17
CA ILE A 22 9.33 -1.41 12.75
C ILE A 22 10.72 -0.79 12.50
N GLY A 23 11.55 -0.73 13.53
CA GLY A 23 12.86 -0.06 13.44
C GLY A 23 12.80 1.36 13.95
N ASP A 24 12.81 2.35 13.13
CA ASP A 24 12.64 3.81 13.36
C ASP A 24 12.78 4.30 14.82
N ARG A 25 13.86 3.92 15.50
CA ARG A 25 14.06 4.10 16.94
C ARG A 25 13.85 5.53 17.43
N LEU A 26 14.18 6.52 16.59
CA LEU A 26 13.97 7.92 16.91
C LEU A 26 12.49 8.28 16.88
N ALA A 27 11.74 7.76 15.92
CA ALA A 27 10.31 7.99 15.80
C ALA A 27 9.52 7.37 16.97
N HIS A 28 9.94 6.22 17.47
CA HIS A 28 9.33 5.59 18.68
C HIS A 28 9.44 6.50 19.92
N ARG A 29 10.48 7.34 20.04
CA ARG A 29 10.62 8.27 21.16
C ARG A 29 9.61 9.43 21.13
N VAL A 30 8.94 9.63 20.02
CA VAL A 30 7.92 10.69 19.84
C VAL A 30 6.52 10.11 19.55
N GLY A 31 6.30 8.84 19.90
CA GLY A 31 4.98 8.21 19.95
C GLY A 31 4.63 7.30 18.77
N VAL A 32 5.53 7.08 17.83
CA VAL A 32 5.34 6.03 16.81
C VAL A 32 5.40 4.65 17.48
N SER A 33 4.45 3.77 17.16
CA SER A 33 4.31 2.44 17.74
C SER A 33 4.84 1.35 16.78
N ASP A 34 5.35 0.25 17.34
CA ASP A 34 5.66 -0.98 16.60
C ASP A 34 4.56 -2.05 16.70
N ILE A 35 3.47 -1.73 17.42
CA ILE A 35 2.33 -2.64 17.58
C ILE A 35 1.46 -2.59 16.34
N PRO A 36 1.31 -3.71 15.58
CA PRO A 36 0.50 -3.76 14.38
C PRO A 36 -1.00 -3.74 14.69
N GLU A 37 -1.79 -3.27 13.74
CA GLU A 37 -3.21 -3.60 13.69
C GLU A 37 -3.38 -4.98 13.05
N ILE A 38 -4.21 -5.81 13.66
CA ILE A 38 -4.49 -7.17 13.19
C ILE A 38 -5.95 -7.24 12.76
N LYS A 39 -6.18 -7.79 11.57
CA LYS A 39 -7.51 -8.10 11.04
C LYS A 39 -7.54 -9.57 10.66
N GLU A 40 -8.53 -10.30 11.18
CA GLU A 40 -8.80 -11.68 10.85
C GLU A 40 -10.10 -11.77 10.04
N PHE A 41 -10.11 -12.61 9.01
CA PHE A 41 -11.31 -12.91 8.24
C PHE A 41 -11.28 -14.35 7.77
N ASN A 42 -12.45 -14.98 7.72
CA ASN A 42 -12.57 -16.35 7.23
C ASN A 42 -12.67 -16.35 5.70
N ILE A 43 -12.00 -17.30 5.05
CA ILE A 43 -12.09 -17.55 3.61
C ILE A 43 -13.25 -18.54 3.38
N GLU A 44 -14.47 -18.01 3.22
CA GLU A 44 -15.68 -18.79 2.93
C GLU A 44 -16.35 -18.31 1.64
N GLU A 45 -17.47 -18.89 1.24
CA GLU A 45 -18.30 -18.35 0.14
C GLU A 45 -18.58 -16.85 0.35
N ASN A 46 -18.31 -16.02 -0.63
CA ASN A 46 -18.26 -14.55 -0.63
C ASN A 46 -16.98 -13.91 -0.04
N THR A 47 -15.91 -14.64 0.02
CA THR A 47 -14.59 -14.20 0.47
C THR A 47 -13.97 -13.19 -0.50
N PRO A 48 -13.13 -12.27 -0.02
CA PRO A 48 -12.37 -11.41 -0.91
C PRO A 48 -11.58 -12.23 -1.93
N LEU A 49 -11.71 -11.84 -3.19
CA LEU A 49 -11.05 -12.49 -4.33
C LEU A 49 -9.53 -12.48 -4.20
N ALA A 50 -8.98 -11.42 -3.66
CA ALA A 50 -7.54 -11.23 -3.54
C ALA A 50 -7.16 -10.33 -2.36
N VAL A 51 -5.88 -10.40 -1.98
CA VAL A 51 -5.20 -9.41 -1.13
C VAL A 51 -4.13 -8.71 -1.95
N VAL A 52 -4.05 -7.40 -1.81
CA VAL A 52 -3.01 -6.58 -2.40
C VAL A 52 -2.23 -5.87 -1.30
N LEU A 53 -0.91 -6.03 -1.33
CA LEU A 53 0.01 -5.27 -0.50
C LEU A 53 0.89 -4.43 -1.42
N ALA A 54 0.97 -3.14 -1.14
CA ALA A 54 1.75 -2.25 -1.97
C ALA A 54 2.37 -1.11 -1.16
N SER A 55 3.43 -0.49 -1.71
CA SER A 55 4.00 0.74 -1.18
C SER A 55 3.11 1.94 -1.47
N ASP A 56 3.43 3.08 -0.86
CA ASP A 56 2.79 4.37 -1.14
C ASP A 56 2.97 4.82 -2.61
N GLY A 57 3.99 4.32 -3.31
CA GLY A 57 4.09 4.48 -4.76
C GLY A 57 2.86 4.00 -5.54
N VAL A 58 2.05 3.11 -4.96
CA VAL A 58 0.72 2.74 -5.49
C VAL A 58 -0.36 3.59 -4.82
N TRP A 59 -0.42 3.60 -3.48
CA TRP A 59 -1.55 4.13 -2.72
C TRP A 59 -1.63 5.66 -2.67
N GLU A 60 -0.56 6.39 -3.03
CA GLU A 60 -0.59 7.86 -3.09
C GLU A 60 -1.59 8.37 -4.14
N PHE A 61 -1.70 7.68 -5.28
CA PHE A 61 -2.51 8.13 -6.40
C PHE A 61 -3.58 7.14 -6.88
N MET A 62 -3.55 5.90 -6.43
CA MET A 62 -4.55 4.90 -6.79
C MET A 62 -5.50 4.63 -5.64
N SER A 63 -6.79 4.69 -5.92
CA SER A 63 -7.82 4.33 -4.95
C SER A 63 -7.99 2.81 -4.83
N ASN A 64 -8.65 2.36 -3.76
CA ASN A 64 -9.02 0.95 -3.59
C ASN A 64 -9.89 0.46 -4.75
N GLU A 65 -10.78 1.31 -5.26
CA GLU A 65 -11.69 1.02 -6.36
C GLU A 65 -10.90 0.78 -7.66
N GLU A 66 -9.95 1.66 -7.99
CA GLU A 66 -9.10 1.49 -9.18
C GLU A 66 -8.27 0.21 -9.13
N VAL A 67 -7.70 -0.12 -7.97
CA VAL A 67 -6.96 -1.37 -7.79
C VAL A 67 -7.90 -2.57 -7.90
N SER A 68 -9.08 -2.52 -7.31
CA SER A 68 -10.09 -3.58 -7.38
C SER A 68 -10.54 -3.85 -8.81
N GLU A 69 -10.76 -2.81 -9.61
CA GLU A 69 -11.11 -2.96 -11.03
C GLU A 69 -10.04 -3.70 -11.83
N ILE A 70 -8.76 -3.48 -11.51
CA ILE A 70 -7.67 -4.23 -12.14
C ILE A 70 -7.73 -5.69 -11.72
N ILE A 71 -7.93 -5.98 -10.42
CA ILE A 71 -8.01 -7.34 -9.89
C ILE A 71 -9.13 -8.13 -10.52
N TYR A 72 -10.33 -7.56 -10.65
CA TYR A 72 -11.49 -8.22 -11.24
C TYR A 72 -11.25 -8.69 -12.68
N ARG A 73 -10.39 -8.01 -13.46
CA ARG A 73 -10.01 -8.45 -14.81
C ARG A 73 -9.19 -9.74 -14.81
N PHE A 74 -8.68 -10.17 -13.67
CA PHE A 74 -7.91 -11.40 -13.48
C PHE A 74 -8.66 -12.46 -12.67
N GLU A 75 -9.96 -12.26 -12.42
CA GLU A 75 -10.80 -13.16 -11.64
C GLU A 75 -10.77 -14.61 -12.18
N ASP A 76 -10.89 -14.76 -13.49
CA ASP A 76 -10.96 -16.07 -14.12
C ASP A 76 -9.62 -16.83 -14.14
N ASN A 77 -8.54 -16.15 -14.49
CA ASN A 77 -7.23 -16.79 -14.68
C ASN A 77 -6.33 -16.73 -13.45
N LYS A 78 -6.63 -15.84 -12.50
CA LYS A 78 -5.87 -15.62 -11.25
C LYS A 78 -4.36 -15.46 -11.47
N ASP A 79 -3.94 -14.83 -12.59
CA ASP A 79 -2.53 -14.53 -12.87
C ASP A 79 -2.06 -13.35 -12.00
N ALA A 80 -1.58 -13.68 -10.80
CA ALA A 80 -1.13 -12.71 -9.82
C ALA A 80 0.07 -11.87 -10.31
N ASN A 81 0.98 -12.47 -11.06
CA ASN A 81 2.15 -11.77 -11.57
C ASN A 81 1.77 -10.70 -12.60
N LEU A 82 0.91 -11.06 -13.55
CA LEU A 82 0.45 -10.12 -14.55
C LEU A 82 -0.44 -9.04 -13.94
N CYS A 83 -1.28 -9.40 -12.96
CA CYS A 83 -2.10 -8.46 -12.21
C CYS A 83 -1.24 -7.43 -11.47
N ALA A 84 -0.24 -7.87 -10.69
CA ALA A 84 0.68 -6.99 -9.98
C ALA A 84 1.43 -6.06 -10.95
N LYS A 85 1.89 -6.60 -12.08
CA LYS A 85 2.53 -5.81 -13.13
C LYS A 85 1.60 -4.72 -13.66
N LYS A 86 0.31 -5.01 -13.88
CA LYS A 86 -0.68 -4.01 -14.35
C LYS A 86 -0.94 -2.91 -13.33
N ILE A 87 -0.97 -3.24 -12.04
CA ILE A 87 -1.09 -2.25 -10.96
C ILE A 87 0.13 -1.31 -10.98
N VAL A 88 1.35 -1.86 -11.03
CA VAL A 88 2.60 -1.07 -11.07
C VAL A 88 2.67 -0.19 -12.33
N GLU A 89 2.34 -0.74 -13.52
CA GLU A 89 2.29 0.02 -14.76
C GLU A 89 1.31 1.20 -14.66
N ARG A 90 0.13 0.97 -14.09
CA ARG A 90 -0.89 2.02 -13.90
C ARG A 90 -0.44 3.09 -12.91
N ALA A 91 0.11 2.70 -11.76
CA ALA A 91 0.64 3.63 -10.78
C ALA A 91 1.74 4.51 -11.40
N ARG A 92 2.70 3.91 -12.11
CA ARG A 92 3.76 4.64 -12.80
C ARG A 92 3.22 5.66 -13.80
N GLN A 93 2.23 5.30 -14.62
CA GLN A 93 1.59 6.24 -15.57
C GLN A 93 0.96 7.45 -14.87
N ILE A 94 0.41 7.26 -13.67
CA ILE A 94 -0.16 8.35 -12.87
C ILE A 94 0.96 9.25 -12.34
N TRP A 95 2.03 8.66 -11.79
CA TRP A 95 3.20 9.41 -11.33
C TRP A 95 3.82 10.26 -12.45
N GLU A 96 4.00 9.68 -13.64
CA GLU A 96 4.54 10.39 -14.83
C GLU A 96 3.69 11.62 -15.22
N LYS A 97 2.38 11.57 -14.97
CA LYS A 97 1.45 12.67 -15.27
C LYS A 97 1.28 13.67 -14.12
N SER A 98 1.64 13.30 -12.91
CA SER A 98 1.44 14.14 -11.71
C SER A 98 2.37 15.34 -11.66
N GLY A 99 3.51 15.29 -12.33
CA GLY A 99 4.57 16.30 -12.25
C GLY A 99 5.49 16.16 -11.03
N TYR A 100 5.25 15.17 -10.17
CA TYR A 100 6.14 14.82 -9.04
C TYR A 100 7.22 13.83 -9.49
N ALA A 101 8.30 13.74 -8.72
CA ALA A 101 9.29 12.68 -8.89
C ALA A 101 8.62 11.31 -8.63
N ILE A 102 8.90 10.34 -9.51
CA ILE A 102 8.35 8.98 -9.36
C ILE A 102 8.95 8.34 -8.12
N ASP A 103 8.09 7.84 -7.23
CA ASP A 103 8.50 7.08 -6.06
C ASP A 103 8.74 5.61 -6.39
N ASP A 104 9.32 4.85 -5.44
CA ASP A 104 9.49 3.40 -5.55
C ASP A 104 8.12 2.70 -5.50
N ILE A 105 7.82 1.94 -6.54
CA ILE A 105 6.52 1.28 -6.69
C ILE A 105 6.68 -0.23 -6.51
N THR A 106 6.16 -0.76 -5.42
CA THR A 106 6.16 -2.19 -5.10
C THR A 106 4.74 -2.69 -4.91
N CYS A 107 4.43 -3.87 -5.48
CA CYS A 107 3.11 -4.48 -5.36
C CYS A 107 3.22 -6.01 -5.27
N VAL A 108 2.47 -6.60 -4.36
CA VAL A 108 2.26 -8.05 -4.23
C VAL A 108 0.77 -8.33 -4.32
N VAL A 109 0.37 -9.27 -5.17
CA VAL A 109 -1.01 -9.74 -5.32
C VAL A 109 -1.11 -11.20 -4.93
N VAL A 110 -2.07 -11.54 -4.10
CA VAL A 110 -2.39 -12.91 -3.68
C VAL A 110 -3.85 -13.19 -4.01
N PHE A 111 -4.12 -14.10 -4.96
CA PHE A 111 -5.45 -14.61 -5.21
C PHE A 111 -5.74 -15.81 -4.32
N PHE A 112 -6.92 -15.83 -3.73
CA PHE A 112 -7.41 -17.03 -3.06
C PHE A 112 -7.92 -18.03 -4.10
N LYS A 113 -7.57 -19.29 -3.92
CA LYS A 113 -8.08 -20.39 -4.72
C LYS A 113 -9.19 -21.08 -3.94
N GLU A 114 -10.31 -21.36 -4.61
CA GLU A 114 -11.26 -22.33 -4.11
C GLU A 114 -10.61 -23.72 -4.10
N ASN A 115 -10.80 -24.46 -3.04
CA ASN A 115 -10.33 -25.85 -2.93
C ASN A 115 -11.26 -26.77 -3.69
#